data_2ba6a7f690723b34cbb7a30240e728d2
#
_entry.id   2ba6a7f690723b34cbb7a30240e728d2
#
_cell.length_a   1.000
_cell.length_b   1.000
_cell.length_c   1.000
_cell.angle_alpha   90.00
_cell.angle_beta   90.00
_cell.angle_gamma   90.00
#
_symmetry.space_group_name_H-M   'P 1'
#
loop_
_entity.id
_entity.type
_entity.pdbx_description
1 polymer ?
#
loop_
_entity_poly.entity_id
_entity_poly.type
_entity_poly.pdbx_seq_one_letter_code
_entity_poly.pdbx_strand_id
1 'polypeptide(L)'
;MNRLRATLRRQLRAFQVQSDYWRSLPDRALVKLLLAVFFMFSTTGLVGHIHTIASSGKSHWAMALATAGFAGLCAAAFVYAFIRDRRLILPVLLFQIGGYWVQSRGAGSSILRPLDAGEATTLVAAYGAACSLTLLLGYIFFIDFIVREGVKHMSLRTEMTLAERTHRFLVPPLDLRTEGLEVYGESRSSSQVGGDLLDATAFEDGTLLYVADVSGHGVAAGTLMSLS
;
A
#
# COMPACT_ATOMS: atom_id res chain seq x y z
N MET A 1 25.14 -14.56 -16.52
CA MET A 1 25.30 -13.80 -15.28
C MET A 1 24.73 -12.38 -15.34
N ASN A 2 24.91 -11.62 -16.45
CA ASN A 2 24.40 -10.24 -16.58
C ASN A 2 22.88 -10.11 -16.64
N ARG A 3 22.14 -11.04 -17.28
CA ARG A 3 20.68 -11.01 -17.35
C ARG A 3 20.02 -11.22 -15.97
N LEU A 4 20.53 -12.12 -15.15
CA LEU A 4 20.06 -12.36 -13.78
C LEU A 4 20.25 -11.13 -12.88
N ARG A 5 21.40 -10.45 -12.98
CA ARG A 5 21.67 -9.20 -12.24
C ARG A 5 20.74 -8.05 -12.68
N ALA A 6 20.42 -7.96 -13.97
CA ALA A 6 19.49 -6.96 -14.47
C ALA A 6 18.05 -7.20 -13.99
N THR A 7 17.60 -8.47 -13.99
CA THR A 7 16.29 -8.86 -13.48
C THR A 7 16.17 -8.60 -11.97
N LEU A 8 17.18 -8.98 -11.19
CA LEU A 8 17.24 -8.71 -9.75
C LEU A 8 17.21 -7.21 -9.45
N ARG A 9 17.96 -6.39 -10.19
CA ARG A 9 17.92 -4.92 -10.02
C ARG A 9 16.57 -4.32 -10.36
N ARG A 10 15.87 -4.84 -11.39
CA ARG A 10 14.50 -4.40 -11.71
C ARG A 10 13.51 -4.77 -10.60
N GLN A 11 13.60 -5.98 -10.06
CA GLN A 11 12.76 -6.42 -8.95
C GLN A 11 13.02 -5.61 -7.67
N LEU A 12 14.30 -5.34 -7.35
CA LEU A 12 14.66 -4.51 -6.20
C LEU A 12 14.16 -3.07 -6.35
N ARG A 13 14.25 -2.46 -7.52
CA ARG A 13 13.69 -1.12 -7.78
C ARG A 13 12.17 -1.10 -7.68
N ALA A 14 11.48 -2.09 -8.25
CA ALA A 14 10.03 -2.21 -8.11
C ALA A 14 9.60 -2.33 -6.64
N PHE A 15 10.34 -3.13 -5.86
CA PHE A 15 10.10 -3.30 -4.43
C PHE A 15 10.39 -2.01 -3.63
N GLN A 16 11.43 -1.25 -3.99
CA GLN A 16 11.72 0.05 -3.38
C GLN A 16 10.60 1.06 -3.64
N VAL A 17 10.17 1.21 -4.89
CA VAL A 17 9.07 2.11 -5.27
C VAL A 17 7.77 1.75 -4.52
N GLN A 18 7.48 0.46 -4.39
CA GLN A 18 6.32 0.00 -3.64
C GLN A 18 6.45 0.27 -2.13
N SER A 19 7.66 0.11 -1.57
CA SER A 19 7.97 0.41 -0.17
C SER A 19 7.80 1.91 0.14
N ASP A 20 8.24 2.78 -0.77
CA ASP A 20 8.16 4.23 -0.61
C ASP A 20 6.70 4.72 -0.66
N TYR A 21 5.86 4.10 -1.50
CA TYR A 21 4.43 4.37 -1.51
C TYR A 21 3.76 4.08 -0.15
N TRP A 22 4.02 2.91 0.43
CA TRP A 22 3.43 2.56 1.73
C TRP A 22 3.89 3.50 2.84
N ARG A 23 5.14 3.96 2.79
CA ARG A 23 5.70 4.92 3.75
C ARG A 23 5.15 6.34 3.59
N SER A 24 4.74 6.70 2.38
CA SER A 24 4.17 8.02 2.07
C SER A 24 2.67 8.13 2.38
N LEU A 25 2.03 7.04 2.85
CA LEU A 25 0.62 7.08 3.21
C LEU A 25 0.35 8.12 4.29
N PRO A 26 -0.67 8.98 4.12
CA PRO A 26 -1.08 9.93 5.15
C PRO A 26 -1.58 9.17 6.38
N ASP A 27 -1.36 9.74 7.57
CA ASP A 27 -1.70 9.07 8.83
C ASP A 27 -3.17 8.67 8.92
N ARG A 28 -4.07 9.47 8.34
CA ARG A 28 -5.51 9.15 8.28
C ARG A 28 -5.80 7.88 7.49
N ALA A 29 -5.10 7.66 6.38
CA ALA A 29 -5.23 6.44 5.58
C ALA A 29 -4.65 5.23 6.29
N LEU A 30 -3.49 5.40 6.93
CA LEU A 30 -2.85 4.37 7.72
C LEU A 30 -3.76 3.91 8.87
N VAL A 31 -4.36 4.85 9.62
CA VAL A 31 -5.31 4.52 10.70
C VAL A 31 -6.49 3.70 10.20
N LYS A 32 -7.07 4.04 9.05
CA LYS A 32 -8.18 3.26 8.46
C LYS A 32 -7.76 1.84 8.12
N LEU A 33 -6.58 1.68 7.52
CA LEU A 33 -6.03 0.35 7.23
C LEU A 33 -5.78 -0.46 8.49
N LEU A 34 -5.22 0.17 9.54
CA LEU A 34 -4.99 -0.49 10.82
C LEU A 34 -6.30 -0.89 11.51
N LEU A 35 -7.35 -0.05 11.45
CA LEU A 35 -8.68 -0.39 11.95
C LEU A 35 -9.30 -1.54 11.16
N ALA A 36 -9.18 -1.54 9.83
CA ALA A 36 -9.64 -2.66 9.01
C ALA A 36 -8.99 -3.97 9.45
N VAL A 37 -7.66 -3.99 9.56
CA VAL A 37 -6.90 -5.15 9.99
C VAL A 37 -7.24 -5.55 11.42
N PHE A 38 -7.35 -4.59 12.33
CA PHE A 38 -7.74 -4.84 13.72
C PHE A 38 -9.08 -5.57 13.80
N PHE A 39 -10.13 -5.06 13.17
CA PHE A 39 -11.45 -5.67 13.23
C PHE A 39 -11.49 -7.03 12.54
N MET A 40 -10.86 -7.18 11.38
CA MET A 40 -10.79 -8.48 10.68
C MET A 40 -10.10 -9.54 11.53
N PHE A 41 -8.97 -9.22 12.16
CA PHE A 41 -8.22 -10.17 12.97
C PHE A 41 -8.78 -10.37 14.39
N SER A 42 -9.55 -9.43 14.93
CA SER A 42 -10.28 -9.63 16.18
C SER A 42 -11.25 -10.81 16.10
N THR A 43 -11.77 -11.12 14.91
CA THR A 43 -12.61 -12.29 14.65
C THR A 43 -11.89 -13.60 15.03
N THR A 44 -10.58 -13.71 14.80
CA THR A 44 -9.83 -14.94 15.15
C THR A 44 -9.82 -15.20 16.64
N GLY A 45 -9.72 -14.13 17.45
CA GLY A 45 -9.81 -14.26 18.91
C GLY A 45 -11.21 -14.66 19.39
N LEU A 46 -12.28 -14.14 18.78
CA LEU A 46 -13.66 -14.54 19.07
C LEU A 46 -13.92 -16.01 18.69
N VAL A 47 -13.44 -16.45 17.51
CA VAL A 47 -13.52 -17.85 17.09
C VAL A 47 -12.78 -18.78 18.06
N GLY A 48 -11.59 -18.35 18.53
CA GLY A 48 -10.85 -19.09 19.56
C GLY A 48 -11.65 -19.22 20.86
N HIS A 49 -12.42 -18.18 21.23
CA HIS A 49 -13.27 -18.24 22.41
C HIS A 49 -14.50 -19.14 22.20
N ILE A 50 -15.12 -19.13 21.02
CA ILE A 50 -16.18 -20.10 20.65
C ILE A 50 -15.64 -21.55 20.80
N HIS A 51 -14.42 -21.80 20.31
CA HIS A 51 -13.79 -23.11 20.48
C HIS A 51 -13.58 -23.48 21.96
N THR A 52 -13.24 -22.49 22.81
CA THR A 52 -13.12 -22.72 24.26
C THR A 52 -14.47 -23.12 24.88
N ILE A 53 -15.58 -22.49 24.50
CA ILE A 53 -16.92 -22.87 24.94
C ILE A 53 -17.22 -24.31 24.50
N ALA A 54 -16.99 -24.62 23.23
CA ALA A 54 -17.29 -25.95 22.67
C ALA A 54 -16.47 -27.06 23.32
N SER A 55 -15.20 -26.80 23.69
CA SER A 55 -14.30 -27.82 24.23
C SER A 55 -14.37 -27.97 25.75
N SER A 56 -14.65 -26.89 26.50
CA SER A 56 -14.59 -26.90 27.96
C SER A 56 -15.94 -26.66 28.65
N GLY A 57 -16.96 -26.22 27.92
CA GLY A 57 -18.25 -25.82 28.50
C GLY A 57 -18.13 -24.58 29.39
N LYS A 58 -17.09 -23.76 29.23
CA LYS A 58 -16.82 -22.61 30.10
C LYS A 58 -16.67 -21.33 29.29
N SER A 59 -17.08 -20.19 29.85
CA SER A 59 -16.92 -18.88 29.22
C SER A 59 -16.76 -17.75 30.23
N HIS A 60 -16.18 -16.64 29.75
CA HIS A 60 -16.23 -15.35 30.41
C HIS A 60 -16.06 -14.24 29.35
N TRP A 61 -16.95 -13.26 29.36
CA TRP A 61 -16.99 -12.19 28.36
C TRP A 61 -15.69 -11.37 28.27
N ALA A 62 -15.06 -11.09 29.44
CA ALA A 62 -13.80 -10.35 29.46
C ALA A 62 -12.66 -11.11 28.77
N MET A 63 -12.65 -12.44 28.86
CA MET A 63 -11.68 -13.27 28.17
C MET A 63 -11.90 -13.26 26.65
N ALA A 64 -13.16 -13.28 26.22
CA ALA A 64 -13.50 -13.14 24.80
C ALA A 64 -13.02 -11.80 24.23
N LEU A 65 -13.27 -10.69 24.94
CA LEU A 65 -12.79 -9.37 24.53
C LEU A 65 -11.26 -9.26 24.56
N ALA A 66 -10.62 -9.82 25.59
CA ALA A 66 -9.16 -9.81 25.69
C ALA A 66 -8.49 -10.57 24.53
N THR A 67 -8.99 -11.76 24.19
CA THR A 67 -8.45 -12.56 23.07
C THR A 67 -8.70 -11.92 21.72
N ALA A 68 -9.91 -11.37 21.50
CA ALA A 68 -10.23 -10.62 20.29
C ALA A 68 -9.38 -9.36 20.13
N GLY A 69 -9.29 -8.55 21.20
CA GLY A 69 -8.47 -7.34 21.22
C GLY A 69 -6.99 -7.62 21.00
N PHE A 70 -6.47 -8.66 21.66
CA PHE A 70 -5.08 -9.09 21.49
C PHE A 70 -4.77 -9.50 20.04
N ALA A 71 -5.62 -10.32 19.41
CA ALA A 71 -5.44 -10.76 18.03
C ALA A 71 -5.48 -9.57 17.06
N GLY A 72 -6.45 -8.68 17.21
CA GLY A 72 -6.56 -7.47 16.39
C GLY A 72 -5.38 -6.52 16.55
N LEU A 73 -4.94 -6.27 17.80
CA LEU A 73 -3.80 -5.39 18.09
C LEU A 73 -2.48 -5.96 17.53
N CYS A 74 -2.22 -7.26 17.70
CA CYS A 74 -1.04 -7.91 17.13
C CYS A 74 -1.00 -7.76 15.61
N ALA A 75 -2.12 -8.00 14.93
CA ALA A 75 -2.21 -7.88 13.48
C ALA A 75 -2.01 -6.42 13.01
N ALA A 76 -2.66 -5.46 13.68
CA ALA A 76 -2.49 -4.04 13.37
C ALA A 76 -1.06 -3.58 13.65
N ALA A 77 -0.45 -3.97 14.76
CA ALA A 77 0.94 -3.67 15.09
C ALA A 77 1.93 -4.26 14.05
N PHE A 78 1.67 -5.47 13.57
CA PHE A 78 2.48 -6.10 12.52
C PHE A 78 2.41 -5.32 11.20
N VAL A 79 1.21 -4.90 10.78
CA VAL A 79 1.04 -4.07 9.57
C VAL A 79 1.69 -2.71 9.75
N TYR A 80 1.54 -2.07 10.90
CA TYR A 80 2.22 -0.81 11.21
C TYR A 80 3.75 -0.96 11.13
N ALA A 81 4.31 -1.99 11.77
CA ALA A 81 5.73 -2.30 11.75
C ALA A 81 6.24 -2.53 10.32
N PHE A 82 5.48 -3.25 9.50
CA PHE A 82 5.82 -3.50 8.11
C PHE A 82 5.86 -2.23 7.25
N ILE A 83 4.93 -1.30 7.49
CA ILE A 83 4.80 -0.05 6.72
C ILE A 83 5.78 1.01 7.18
N ARG A 84 5.86 1.30 8.49
CA ARG A 84 6.61 2.44 9.03
C ARG A 84 8.03 2.10 9.47
N ASP A 85 8.21 1.02 10.23
CA ASP A 85 9.52 0.63 10.74
C ASP A 85 9.65 -0.89 10.88
N ARG A 86 10.36 -1.49 9.95
CA ARG A 86 10.59 -2.94 9.91
C ARG A 86 11.35 -3.49 11.13
N ARG A 87 12.02 -2.64 11.91
CA ARG A 87 12.71 -3.05 13.14
C ARG A 87 11.73 -3.53 14.20
N LEU A 88 10.47 -3.04 14.14
CA LEU A 88 9.41 -3.43 15.05
C LEU A 88 8.80 -4.80 14.73
N ILE A 89 9.08 -5.41 13.58
CA ILE A 89 8.52 -6.72 13.20
C ILE A 89 8.91 -7.79 14.20
N LEU A 90 10.20 -7.88 14.55
CA LEU A 90 10.69 -8.89 15.48
C LEU A 90 10.10 -8.73 16.89
N PRO A 91 10.11 -7.54 17.52
CA PRO A 91 9.42 -7.31 18.79
C PRO A 91 7.93 -7.68 18.76
N VAL A 92 7.20 -7.32 17.70
CA VAL A 92 5.77 -7.65 17.56
C VAL A 92 5.55 -9.15 17.45
N LEU A 93 6.37 -9.87 16.67
CA LEU A 93 6.30 -11.33 16.58
C LEU A 93 6.59 -12.00 17.92
N LEU A 94 7.62 -11.55 18.64
CA LEU A 94 7.94 -12.09 19.96
C LEU A 94 6.81 -11.84 20.97
N PHE A 95 6.20 -10.65 20.92
CA PHE A 95 5.03 -10.32 21.76
C PHE A 95 3.83 -11.21 21.42
N GLN A 96 3.58 -11.47 20.14
CA GLN A 96 2.50 -12.34 19.69
C GLN A 96 2.72 -13.79 20.12
N ILE A 97 3.94 -14.31 19.93
CA ILE A 97 4.30 -15.67 20.36
C ILE A 97 4.18 -15.82 21.87
N GLY A 98 4.70 -14.84 22.62
CA GLY A 98 4.62 -14.79 24.09
C GLY A 98 3.20 -14.74 24.58
N GLY A 99 2.36 -13.91 24.01
CA GLY A 99 0.94 -13.80 24.34
C GLY A 99 0.17 -15.10 24.06
N TYR A 100 0.42 -15.73 22.90
CA TYR A 100 -0.15 -17.03 22.58
C TYR A 100 0.31 -18.13 23.56
N TRP A 101 1.60 -18.12 23.92
CA TRP A 101 2.14 -19.08 24.89
C TRP A 101 1.51 -18.92 26.29
N VAL A 102 1.35 -17.67 26.76
CA VAL A 102 0.65 -17.36 28.02
C VAL A 102 -0.80 -17.85 27.98
N GLN A 103 -1.49 -17.59 26.88
CA GLN A 103 -2.87 -18.02 26.68
C GLN A 103 -2.99 -19.55 26.63
N SER A 104 -2.07 -20.25 25.97
CA SER A 104 -2.06 -21.72 25.86
C SER A 104 -1.82 -22.42 27.21
N ARG A 105 -1.17 -21.74 28.16
CA ARG A 105 -0.98 -22.23 29.52
C ARG A 105 -2.16 -22.02 30.45
N GLY A 106 -3.30 -21.62 29.89
CA GLY A 106 -4.52 -21.41 30.66
C GLY A 106 -4.51 -20.17 31.54
N ALA A 107 -3.69 -19.16 31.18
CA ALA A 107 -3.77 -17.88 31.84
C ALA A 107 -5.19 -17.31 31.68
N GLY A 108 -5.86 -17.06 32.79
CA GLY A 108 -7.26 -16.61 32.82
C GLY A 108 -8.29 -17.77 32.88
N SER A 109 -7.88 -19.04 32.89
CA SER A 109 -8.80 -20.18 33.07
C SER A 109 -9.55 -20.14 34.39
N SER A 110 -8.98 -19.53 35.42
CA SER A 110 -9.63 -19.31 36.71
C SER A 110 -10.82 -18.34 36.69
N ILE A 111 -10.91 -17.52 35.64
CA ILE A 111 -12.00 -16.55 35.45
C ILE A 111 -13.18 -17.22 34.70
N LEU A 112 -12.94 -18.33 34.01
CA LEU A 112 -13.95 -19.02 33.21
C LEU A 112 -14.98 -19.68 34.14
N ARG A 113 -16.26 -19.37 33.93
CA ARG A 113 -17.38 -20.02 34.63
C ARG A 113 -17.95 -21.16 33.79
N PRO A 114 -18.40 -22.25 34.42
CA PRO A 114 -19.12 -23.29 33.69
C PRO A 114 -20.46 -22.73 33.19
N LEU A 115 -20.92 -23.26 32.07
CA LEU A 115 -22.14 -22.90 31.38
C LEU A 115 -23.08 -24.10 31.36
N ASP A 116 -24.40 -23.84 31.43
CA ASP A 116 -25.38 -24.86 31.03
C ASP A 116 -25.48 -24.93 29.48
N ALA A 117 -26.17 -25.95 28.96
CA ALA A 117 -26.29 -26.17 27.53
C ALA A 117 -27.03 -25.03 26.79
N GLY A 118 -28.03 -24.43 27.45
CA GLY A 118 -28.77 -23.31 26.88
C GLY A 118 -27.96 -22.03 26.85
N GLU A 119 -27.24 -21.73 27.95
CA GLU A 119 -26.29 -20.61 28.00
C GLU A 119 -25.17 -20.75 26.94
N ALA A 120 -24.59 -21.96 26.81
CA ALA A 120 -23.52 -22.22 25.84
C ALA A 120 -23.99 -21.96 24.40
N THR A 121 -25.17 -22.45 24.02
CA THR A 121 -25.77 -22.24 22.72
C THR A 121 -26.00 -20.77 22.43
N THR A 122 -26.57 -20.04 23.39
CA THR A 122 -26.86 -18.59 23.28
C THR A 122 -25.57 -17.79 23.12
N LEU A 123 -24.51 -18.10 23.88
CA LEU A 123 -23.23 -17.39 23.80
C LEU A 123 -22.50 -17.71 22.50
N VAL A 124 -22.53 -18.94 22.00
CA VAL A 124 -21.96 -19.28 20.70
C VAL A 124 -22.65 -18.49 19.58
N ALA A 125 -23.98 -18.39 19.61
CA ALA A 125 -24.72 -17.57 18.66
C ALA A 125 -24.35 -16.08 18.76
N ALA A 126 -24.26 -15.54 19.98
CA ALA A 126 -23.89 -14.15 20.21
C ALA A 126 -22.45 -13.85 19.73
N TYR A 127 -21.49 -14.71 20.02
CA TYR A 127 -20.12 -14.54 19.52
C TYR A 127 -20.03 -14.75 18.01
N GLY A 128 -20.85 -15.63 17.41
CA GLY A 128 -20.99 -15.75 15.96
C GLY A 128 -21.49 -14.48 15.31
N ALA A 129 -22.50 -13.84 15.91
CA ALA A 129 -22.98 -12.51 15.48
C ALA A 129 -21.89 -11.43 15.64
N ALA A 130 -21.14 -11.44 16.75
CA ALA A 130 -20.02 -10.54 16.97
C ALA A 130 -18.90 -10.74 15.93
N CYS A 131 -18.60 -11.97 15.53
CA CYS A 131 -17.68 -12.28 14.43
C CYS A 131 -18.13 -11.65 13.11
N SER A 132 -19.42 -11.78 12.78
CA SER A 132 -19.98 -11.18 11.57
C SER A 132 -19.90 -9.65 11.60
N LEU A 133 -20.17 -9.04 12.76
CA LEU A 133 -20.07 -7.59 12.94
C LEU A 133 -18.63 -7.08 12.82
N THR A 134 -17.66 -7.74 13.44
CA THR A 134 -16.24 -7.35 13.34
C THR A 134 -15.72 -7.50 11.92
N LEU A 135 -16.09 -8.55 11.20
CA LEU A 135 -15.77 -8.70 9.79
C LEU A 135 -16.38 -7.58 8.94
N LEU A 136 -17.66 -7.27 9.16
CA LEU A 136 -18.35 -6.20 8.43
C LEU A 136 -17.66 -4.85 8.64
N LEU A 137 -17.34 -4.50 9.90
CA LEU A 137 -16.60 -3.28 10.21
C LEU A 137 -15.21 -3.27 9.55
N GLY A 138 -14.48 -4.37 9.61
CA GLY A 138 -13.19 -4.51 8.93
C GLY A 138 -13.31 -4.28 7.42
N TYR A 139 -14.33 -4.85 6.79
CA TYR A 139 -14.61 -4.65 5.37
C TYR A 139 -14.95 -3.21 5.03
N ILE A 140 -15.77 -2.53 5.84
CA ILE A 140 -16.14 -1.12 5.63
C ILE A 140 -14.88 -0.25 5.63
N PHE A 141 -14.02 -0.39 6.65
CA PHE A 141 -12.77 0.37 6.72
C PHE A 141 -11.82 0.04 5.56
N PHE A 142 -11.76 -1.22 5.16
CA PHE A 142 -10.91 -1.67 4.06
C PHE A 142 -11.37 -1.12 2.70
N ILE A 143 -12.68 -1.15 2.43
CA ILE A 143 -13.25 -0.58 1.20
C ILE A 143 -13.06 0.94 1.18
N ASP A 144 -13.32 1.63 2.30
CA ASP A 144 -13.11 3.08 2.39
C ASP A 144 -11.63 3.46 2.15
N PHE A 145 -10.69 2.66 2.67
CA PHE A 145 -9.27 2.82 2.40
C PHE A 145 -8.96 2.65 0.91
N ILE A 146 -9.42 1.55 0.27
CA ILE A 146 -9.14 1.28 -1.15
C ILE A 146 -9.74 2.36 -2.05
N VAL A 147 -11.00 2.74 -1.82
CA VAL A 147 -11.70 3.70 -2.67
C VAL A 147 -11.04 5.09 -2.58
N ARG A 148 -10.68 5.53 -1.40
CA ARG A 148 -10.13 6.88 -1.22
C ARG A 148 -8.64 6.98 -1.56
N GLU A 149 -7.84 6.00 -1.19
CA GLU A 149 -6.39 6.07 -1.37
C GLU A 149 -5.92 5.28 -2.60
N GLY A 150 -6.49 4.09 -2.82
CA GLY A 150 -6.11 3.23 -3.95
C GLY A 150 -6.50 3.84 -5.29
N VAL A 151 -7.75 4.27 -5.44
CA VAL A 151 -8.26 4.87 -6.68
C VAL A 151 -7.54 6.18 -6.98
N LYS A 152 -7.35 7.04 -5.97
CA LYS A 152 -6.62 8.31 -6.12
C LYS A 152 -5.19 8.09 -6.64
N HIS A 153 -4.50 7.09 -6.11
CA HIS A 153 -3.13 6.79 -6.54
C HIS A 153 -3.08 6.25 -7.96
N MET A 154 -4.05 5.41 -8.35
CA MET A 154 -4.16 4.90 -9.73
C MET A 154 -4.44 6.04 -10.72
N SER A 155 -5.35 6.97 -10.39
CA SER A 155 -5.67 8.12 -11.23
C SER A 155 -4.42 8.97 -11.48
N LEU A 156 -3.68 9.35 -10.43
CA LEU A 156 -2.45 10.13 -10.56
C LEU A 156 -1.39 9.44 -11.43
N ARG A 157 -1.21 8.12 -11.29
CA ARG A 157 -0.28 7.35 -12.14
C ARG A 157 -0.71 7.34 -13.60
N THR A 158 -2.02 7.19 -13.86
CA THR A 158 -2.56 7.20 -15.22
C THR A 158 -2.36 8.56 -15.88
N GLU A 159 -2.66 9.64 -15.15
CA GLU A 159 -2.44 11.02 -15.62
C GLU A 159 -0.96 11.28 -15.95
N MET A 160 -0.05 10.86 -15.07
CA MET A 160 1.39 10.99 -15.29
C MET A 160 1.88 10.17 -16.50
N THR A 161 1.39 8.94 -16.67
CA THR A 161 1.73 8.11 -17.83
C THR A 161 1.21 8.71 -19.12
N LEU A 162 0.02 9.29 -19.10
CA LEU A 162 -0.55 9.99 -20.26
C LEU A 162 0.29 11.23 -20.59
N ALA A 163 0.64 12.04 -19.61
CA ALA A 163 1.49 13.22 -19.79
C ALA A 163 2.87 12.84 -20.38
N GLU A 164 3.51 11.76 -19.91
CA GLU A 164 4.77 11.26 -20.46
C GLU A 164 4.62 10.83 -21.93
N ARG A 165 3.55 10.13 -22.28
CA ARG A 165 3.29 9.73 -23.67
C ARG A 165 3.05 10.92 -24.57
N THR A 166 2.27 11.90 -24.09
CA THR A 166 2.00 13.14 -24.84
C THR A 166 3.29 13.92 -25.06
N HIS A 167 4.12 14.06 -24.04
CA HIS A 167 5.43 14.72 -24.16
C HIS A 167 6.33 14.04 -25.19
N ARG A 168 6.46 12.72 -25.17
CA ARG A 168 7.26 11.97 -26.17
C ARG A 168 6.72 12.13 -27.60
N PHE A 169 5.43 12.33 -27.75
CA PHE A 169 4.82 12.57 -29.04
C PHE A 169 5.11 13.99 -29.55
N LEU A 170 5.11 14.97 -28.66
CA LEU A 170 5.35 16.39 -28.98
C LEU A 170 6.84 16.70 -29.17
N VAL A 171 7.74 15.98 -28.50
CA VAL A 171 9.20 16.13 -28.62
C VAL A 171 9.82 14.81 -29.07
N PRO A 172 9.67 14.46 -30.35
CA PRO A 172 10.33 13.27 -30.88
C PRO A 172 11.86 13.49 -30.92
N PRO A 173 12.65 12.41 -30.93
CA PRO A 173 14.08 12.54 -31.21
C PRO A 173 14.32 13.24 -32.54
N LEU A 174 15.21 14.20 -32.53
CA LEU A 174 15.63 14.94 -33.73
C LEU A 174 16.65 14.11 -34.52
N ASP A 175 16.37 13.81 -35.78
CA ASP A 175 17.30 13.24 -36.74
C ASP A 175 17.15 13.99 -38.06
N LEU A 176 17.94 15.06 -38.22
CA LEU A 176 17.91 15.91 -39.39
C LEU A 176 19.22 15.73 -40.19
N ARG A 177 19.08 15.42 -41.48
CA ARG A 177 20.23 15.31 -42.39
C ARG A 177 20.04 16.25 -43.57
N THR A 178 21.00 17.12 -43.75
CA THR A 178 21.10 18.04 -44.88
C THR A 178 22.46 17.88 -45.60
N GLU A 179 22.64 18.50 -46.76
CA GLU A 179 23.92 18.49 -47.44
C GLU A 179 24.97 19.19 -46.57
N GLY A 180 25.88 18.39 -45.96
CA GLY A 180 26.98 18.87 -45.13
C GLY A 180 26.70 18.98 -43.65
N LEU A 181 25.48 18.67 -43.17
CA LEU A 181 25.13 18.70 -41.73
C LEU A 181 24.27 17.52 -41.34
N GLU A 182 24.70 16.79 -40.32
CA GLU A 182 23.88 15.79 -39.63
C GLU A 182 23.63 16.25 -38.18
N VAL A 183 22.37 16.32 -37.77
CA VAL A 183 21.96 16.74 -36.45
C VAL A 183 21.18 15.62 -35.80
N TYR A 184 21.67 15.14 -34.66
CA TYR A 184 20.93 14.22 -33.77
C TYR A 184 20.74 14.86 -32.42
N GLY A 185 19.50 14.78 -31.91
CA GLY A 185 19.17 15.29 -30.59
C GLY A 185 18.07 14.44 -29.91
N GLU A 186 18.18 14.32 -28.60
CA GLU A 186 17.22 13.60 -27.79
C GLU A 186 17.02 14.32 -26.44
N SER A 187 15.79 14.71 -26.12
CA SER A 187 15.44 15.20 -24.78
C SER A 187 15.22 14.03 -23.85
N ARG A 188 15.95 13.98 -22.74
CA ARG A 188 15.80 12.99 -21.66
C ARG A 188 15.43 13.68 -20.36
N SER A 189 14.15 13.68 -20.05
CA SER A 189 13.68 14.23 -18.79
C SER A 189 14.22 13.44 -17.59
N SER A 190 14.64 14.16 -16.55
CA SER A 190 14.97 13.59 -15.24
C SER A 190 13.74 13.17 -14.44
N SER A 191 12.55 13.70 -14.80
CA SER A 191 11.24 13.37 -14.28
C SER A 191 10.37 12.74 -15.38
N GLN A 192 9.09 12.45 -15.09
CA GLN A 192 8.18 11.84 -16.07
C GLN A 192 7.82 12.77 -17.23
N VAL A 193 7.90 14.10 -17.03
CA VAL A 193 7.67 15.11 -18.05
C VAL A 193 8.74 16.20 -17.91
N GLY A 194 9.49 16.45 -18.98
CA GLY A 194 10.52 17.50 -19.04
C GLY A 194 9.98 18.81 -19.60
N GLY A 195 10.69 19.91 -19.30
CA GLY A 195 10.48 21.23 -19.92
C GLY A 195 11.41 21.50 -21.10
N ASP A 196 12.32 20.58 -21.42
CA ASP A 196 13.30 20.77 -22.48
C ASP A 196 12.67 20.55 -23.85
N LEU A 197 12.84 21.52 -24.74
CA LEU A 197 12.45 21.48 -26.15
C LEU A 197 13.70 21.49 -27.01
N LEU A 198 13.72 20.62 -28.00
CA LEU A 198 14.76 20.54 -29.01
C LEU A 198 14.09 20.46 -30.37
N ASP A 199 14.39 21.37 -31.27
CA ASP A 199 13.87 21.34 -32.62
C ASP A 199 14.90 21.85 -33.64
N ALA A 200 14.72 21.45 -34.91
CA ALA A 200 15.55 21.87 -36.01
C ALA A 200 14.73 22.01 -37.30
N THR A 201 14.95 23.10 -38.00
CA THR A 201 14.31 23.38 -39.26
C THR A 201 15.36 23.71 -40.33
N ALA A 202 15.30 23.02 -41.45
CA ALA A 202 16.15 23.31 -42.61
C ALA A 202 15.45 24.29 -43.53
N PHE A 203 16.23 25.29 -44.02
CA PHE A 203 15.85 26.27 -45.04
C PHE A 203 16.78 26.14 -46.24
N GLU A 204 16.47 26.86 -47.35
CA GLU A 204 17.31 26.87 -48.52
C GLU A 204 18.74 27.40 -48.23
N ASP A 205 18.84 28.39 -47.34
CA ASP A 205 20.10 29.08 -47.03
C ASP A 205 20.76 28.62 -45.73
N GLY A 206 20.19 27.60 -45.02
CA GLY A 206 20.78 27.13 -43.76
C GLY A 206 19.85 26.29 -42.91
N THR A 207 20.31 25.99 -41.69
CA THR A 207 19.55 25.21 -40.72
C THR A 207 19.46 25.96 -39.40
N LEU A 208 18.24 26.14 -38.89
CA LEU A 208 17.99 26.69 -37.56
C LEU A 208 17.88 25.55 -36.56
N LEU A 209 18.71 25.61 -35.54
CA LEU A 209 18.65 24.72 -34.37
C LEU A 209 18.31 25.54 -33.18
N TYR A 210 17.34 25.09 -32.36
CA TYR A 210 17.11 25.72 -31.11
C TYR A 210 16.86 24.70 -30.00
N VAL A 211 17.31 25.07 -28.81
CA VAL A 211 17.11 24.36 -27.56
C VAL A 211 16.49 25.35 -26.57
N ALA A 212 15.38 24.99 -26.01
CA ALA A 212 14.70 25.78 -24.98
C ALA A 212 14.47 24.93 -23.73
N ASP A 213 14.58 25.58 -22.57
CA ASP A 213 14.23 24.98 -21.27
C ASP A 213 13.17 25.85 -20.61
N VAL A 214 12.01 25.26 -20.37
CA VAL A 214 10.94 25.90 -19.62
C VAL A 214 11.20 25.71 -18.13
N SER A 215 11.42 26.80 -17.43
CA SER A 215 11.67 26.77 -15.98
C SER A 215 10.54 26.11 -15.23
N GLY A 216 10.87 25.00 -14.50
CA GLY A 216 9.92 24.18 -13.77
C GLY A 216 10.08 22.71 -14.15
N HIS A 217 9.22 21.87 -13.61
CA HIS A 217 9.20 20.43 -13.89
C HIS A 217 7.77 19.89 -13.85
N GLY A 218 7.56 18.72 -14.45
CA GLY A 218 6.28 18.05 -14.47
C GLY A 218 5.34 18.54 -15.57
N VAL A 219 4.05 18.22 -15.44
CA VAL A 219 3.03 18.41 -16.49
C VAL A 219 2.89 19.86 -16.93
N ALA A 220 2.98 20.83 -16.00
CA ALA A 220 2.82 22.25 -16.30
C ALA A 220 3.94 22.76 -17.24
N ALA A 221 5.20 22.41 -16.96
CA ALA A 221 6.34 22.78 -17.80
C ALA A 221 6.25 22.12 -19.19
N GLY A 222 5.89 20.81 -19.25
CA GLY A 222 5.70 20.10 -20.50
C GLY A 222 4.54 20.66 -21.35
N THR A 223 3.47 21.14 -20.73
CA THR A 223 2.35 21.77 -21.45
C THR A 223 2.77 23.14 -22.03
N LEU A 224 3.47 23.98 -21.27
CA LEU A 224 4.00 25.25 -21.76
C LEU A 224 4.96 25.06 -22.93
N MET A 225 5.84 24.08 -22.82
CA MET A 225 6.79 23.70 -23.88
C MET A 225 6.06 23.28 -25.17
N SER A 226 4.94 22.57 -25.06
CA SER A 226 4.17 22.12 -26.24
C SER A 226 3.41 23.25 -26.96
N LEU A 227 3.31 24.43 -26.36
CA LEU A 227 2.65 25.62 -26.94
C LEU A 227 3.68 26.60 -27.57
N SER A 228 4.96 26.40 -27.35
CA SER A 228 6.04 27.22 -27.92
C SER A 228 6.50 26.67 -29.26
#